data_8c116b635a462ac658add6d977834fb4
#
_entry.id   8c116b635a462ac658add6d977834fb4
#
_cell.length_a   1.000
_cell.length_b   1.000
_cell.length_c   1.000
_cell.angle_alpha   90.00
_cell.angle_beta   90.00
_cell.angle_gamma   90.00
#
_symmetry.space_group_name_H-M   'P 1'
#
loop_
_entity.id
_entity.type
_entity.pdbx_description
1 polymer ?
#
loop_
_entity_poly.entity_id
_entity_poly.type
_entity_poly.pdbx_seq_one_letter_code
_entity_poly.pdbx_strand_id
1 'polypeptide(L)'
;ITGDTLAEMALHYFSTSEQLRCVIRLACEQTANGWRAGALIVEQIAAEGGTEAVDAREHAEDWNTAAILAETVSDAELLNDTLPPEHLLYRLFHSEGVATDLPRVLAYGCRCSRQRLCGILESFPAEDLDQRALDGEIVMTCEFCNCDFRFPRAEMRGHFARAADMAVA
;
A
#
# COMPACT_ATOMS: atom_id res chain seq x y z
N ILE A 1 4.69 -12.41 10.11
CA ILE A 1 4.53 -12.57 8.65
C ILE A 1 5.59 -13.58 8.22
N THR A 2 5.16 -14.63 7.55
CA THR A 2 6.03 -15.69 7.02
C THR A 2 5.76 -15.86 5.52
N GLY A 3 6.77 -16.28 4.75
CA GLY A 3 6.73 -16.51 3.31
C GLY A 3 8.08 -16.21 2.67
N ASP A 4 8.38 -16.87 1.57
CA ASP A 4 9.61 -16.70 0.82
C ASP A 4 9.46 -15.62 -0.28
N THR A 5 8.20 -15.33 -0.66
CA THR A 5 7.85 -14.31 -1.65
C THR A 5 6.95 -13.22 -1.06
N LEU A 6 6.92 -12.04 -1.68
CA LEU A 6 6.02 -10.97 -1.26
C LEU A 6 4.54 -11.39 -1.31
N ALA A 7 4.15 -12.20 -2.30
CA ALA A 7 2.79 -12.73 -2.41
C ALA A 7 2.45 -13.63 -1.22
N GLU A 8 3.34 -14.55 -0.83
CA GLU A 8 3.15 -15.42 0.34
C GLU A 8 3.09 -14.63 1.65
N MET A 9 3.97 -13.64 1.81
CA MET A 9 3.95 -12.76 2.98
C MET A 9 2.64 -11.98 3.08
N ALA A 10 2.12 -11.48 1.96
CA ALA A 10 0.85 -10.78 1.90
C ALA A 10 -0.33 -11.72 2.20
N LEU A 11 -0.35 -12.93 1.62
CA LEU A 11 -1.36 -13.95 1.92
C LEU A 11 -1.38 -14.31 3.40
N HIS A 12 -0.21 -14.49 4.01
CA HIS A 12 -0.11 -14.75 5.45
C HIS A 12 -0.68 -13.58 6.27
N TYR A 13 -0.36 -12.33 5.89
CA TYR A 13 -0.90 -11.15 6.56
C TYR A 13 -2.44 -11.10 6.46
N PHE A 14 -3.00 -11.22 5.25
CA PHE A 14 -4.44 -11.17 5.05
C PHE A 14 -5.18 -12.28 5.81
N SER A 15 -4.63 -13.50 5.83
CA SER A 15 -5.26 -14.62 6.54
C SER A 15 -5.20 -14.49 8.05
N THR A 16 -4.11 -13.95 8.62
CA THR A 16 -3.88 -13.93 10.08
C THR A 16 -4.32 -12.63 10.74
N SER A 17 -4.15 -11.49 10.06
CA SER A 17 -4.43 -10.18 10.63
C SER A 17 -5.78 -9.62 10.19
N GLU A 18 -6.11 -9.77 8.90
CA GLU A 18 -7.38 -9.27 8.35
C GLU A 18 -8.49 -10.33 8.34
N GLN A 19 -8.13 -11.60 8.55
CA GLN A 19 -9.05 -12.76 8.49
C GLN A 19 -9.79 -12.89 7.14
N LEU A 20 -9.14 -12.41 6.07
CA LEU A 20 -9.66 -12.44 4.72
C LEU A 20 -9.08 -13.61 3.94
N ARG A 21 -9.93 -14.31 3.19
CA ARG A 21 -9.50 -15.26 2.17
C ARG A 21 -9.23 -14.48 0.90
N CYS A 22 -8.01 -14.60 0.37
CA CYS A 22 -7.64 -13.93 -0.87
C CYS A 22 -6.72 -14.81 -1.73
N VAL A 23 -6.67 -14.48 -3.02
CA VAL A 23 -5.64 -14.94 -3.97
C VAL A 23 -4.85 -13.73 -4.40
N ILE A 24 -3.53 -13.83 -4.38
CA ILE A 24 -2.63 -12.73 -4.74
C ILE A 24 -1.66 -13.23 -5.80
N ARG A 25 -1.65 -12.55 -6.95
CA ARG A 25 -0.67 -12.73 -8.01
C ARG A 25 0.08 -11.43 -8.21
N LEU A 26 1.40 -11.50 -8.18
CA LEU A 26 2.30 -10.35 -8.31
C LEU A 26 3.31 -10.65 -9.42
N ALA A 27 3.56 -9.66 -10.28
CA ALA A 27 4.61 -9.70 -11.26
C ALA A 27 5.41 -8.41 -11.22
N CYS A 28 6.72 -8.51 -11.38
CA CYS A 28 7.61 -7.35 -11.42
C CYS A 28 8.79 -7.64 -12.35
N GLU A 29 9.10 -6.68 -13.22
CA GLU A 29 10.20 -6.78 -14.19
C GLU A 29 10.90 -5.45 -14.36
N GLN A 30 12.21 -5.50 -14.62
CA GLN A 30 12.98 -4.34 -15.03
C GLN A 30 13.00 -4.27 -16.55
N THR A 31 12.35 -3.25 -17.10
CA THR A 31 12.30 -2.98 -18.55
C THR A 31 13.31 -1.90 -18.94
N ALA A 32 13.48 -1.65 -20.25
CA ALA A 32 14.29 -0.54 -20.74
C ALA A 32 13.79 0.84 -20.27
N ASN A 33 12.49 0.95 -19.94
CA ASN A 33 11.84 2.19 -19.50
C ASN A 33 11.74 2.31 -17.95
N GLY A 34 12.36 1.39 -17.20
CA GLY A 34 12.32 1.34 -15.74
C GLY A 34 11.61 0.11 -15.19
N TRP A 35 11.34 0.12 -13.91
CA TRP A 35 10.63 -0.95 -13.23
C TRP A 35 9.13 -0.93 -13.56
N ARG A 36 8.60 -2.12 -13.80
CA ARG A 36 7.19 -2.36 -14.02
C ARG A 36 6.69 -3.42 -13.05
N ALA A 37 5.51 -3.21 -12.49
CA ALA A 37 4.86 -4.17 -11.63
C ALA A 37 3.36 -4.23 -11.92
N GLY A 38 2.79 -5.41 -11.76
CA GLY A 38 1.37 -5.68 -11.84
C GLY A 38 0.92 -6.58 -10.71
N ALA A 39 -0.34 -6.46 -10.32
CA ALA A 39 -0.95 -7.27 -9.27
C ALA A 39 -2.40 -7.63 -9.63
N LEU A 40 -2.79 -8.86 -9.32
CA LEU A 40 -4.18 -9.27 -9.24
C LEU A 40 -4.43 -9.76 -7.82
N ILE A 41 -5.43 -9.16 -7.15
CA ILE A 41 -5.88 -9.55 -5.83
C ILE A 41 -7.38 -9.86 -5.93
N VAL A 42 -7.77 -11.05 -5.52
CA VAL A 42 -9.17 -11.48 -5.41
C VAL A 42 -9.44 -11.76 -3.94
N GLU A 43 -10.44 -11.09 -3.39
CA GLU A 43 -10.81 -11.20 -1.98
C GLU A 43 -12.21 -11.81 -1.88
N GLN A 44 -12.38 -12.76 -0.95
CA GLN A 44 -13.69 -13.27 -0.60
C GLN A 44 -14.36 -12.30 0.39
N ILE A 45 -15.34 -11.54 -0.10
CA ILE A 45 -16.15 -10.68 0.78
C ILE A 45 -17.16 -11.55 1.51
N ALA A 46 -17.28 -11.38 2.83
CA ALA A 46 -18.33 -12.03 3.60
C ALA A 46 -19.70 -11.61 3.03
N ALA A 47 -20.59 -12.56 2.84
CA ALA A 47 -21.97 -12.25 2.46
C ALA A 47 -22.58 -11.37 3.55
N GLU A 48 -22.76 -10.08 3.28
CA GLU A 48 -23.45 -9.20 4.22
C GLU A 48 -24.87 -9.72 4.43
N GLY A 49 -25.31 -9.74 5.68
CA GLY A 49 -26.56 -10.24 6.19
C GLY A 49 -27.83 -9.80 5.43
N GLY A 50 -27.93 -10.29 4.20
CA GLY A 50 -29.19 -10.31 3.48
C GLY A 50 -30.10 -11.40 4.04
N THR A 51 -31.40 -11.18 3.95
CA THR A 51 -32.45 -12.10 4.41
C THR A 51 -32.49 -13.43 3.63
N GLU A 52 -31.74 -13.59 2.58
CA GLU A 52 -31.57 -14.84 1.84
C GLU A 52 -30.29 -15.52 2.32
N ALA A 53 -30.46 -16.69 2.93
CA ALA A 53 -29.36 -17.57 3.29
C ALA A 53 -28.69 -18.05 1.99
N VAL A 54 -27.55 -17.45 1.65
CA VAL A 54 -26.67 -17.99 0.60
C VAL A 54 -26.25 -19.37 1.04
N ASP A 55 -26.44 -20.39 0.19
CA ASP A 55 -25.97 -21.73 0.50
C ASP A 55 -24.45 -21.68 0.66
N ALA A 56 -23.97 -22.00 1.87
CA ALA A 56 -22.56 -21.96 2.22
C ALA A 56 -21.71 -22.88 1.29
N ARG A 57 -22.35 -23.85 0.68
CA ARG A 57 -21.72 -24.79 -0.25
C ARG A 57 -21.54 -24.14 -1.63
N GLU A 58 -22.57 -23.50 -2.15
CA GLU A 58 -22.52 -22.73 -3.39
C GLU A 58 -21.48 -21.61 -3.30
N HIS A 59 -21.49 -20.85 -2.22
CA HIS A 59 -20.50 -19.79 -1.97
C HIS A 59 -19.06 -20.31 -1.88
N ALA A 60 -18.84 -21.52 -1.37
CA ALA A 60 -17.52 -22.15 -1.34
C ALA A 60 -17.08 -22.65 -2.73
N GLU A 61 -18.00 -23.11 -3.56
CA GLU A 61 -17.73 -23.53 -4.95
C GLU A 61 -17.40 -22.33 -5.82
N ASP A 62 -18.15 -21.23 -5.70
CA ASP A 62 -17.88 -19.95 -6.40
C ASP A 62 -16.50 -19.39 -6.05
N TRP A 63 -16.15 -19.40 -4.76
CA TRP A 63 -14.81 -19.01 -4.34
C TRP A 63 -13.72 -19.86 -4.96
N ASN A 64 -13.88 -21.18 -4.95
CA ASN A 64 -12.88 -22.09 -5.51
C ASN A 64 -12.72 -21.87 -7.02
N THR A 65 -13.80 -21.62 -7.73
CA THR A 65 -13.79 -21.29 -9.16
C THR A 65 -13.04 -19.98 -9.39
N ALA A 66 -13.38 -18.94 -8.68
CA ALA A 66 -12.73 -17.64 -8.79
C ALA A 66 -11.22 -17.72 -8.46
N ALA A 67 -10.85 -18.50 -7.44
CA ALA A 67 -9.45 -18.71 -7.07
C ALA A 67 -8.66 -19.44 -8.18
N ILE A 68 -9.21 -20.50 -8.74
CA ILE A 68 -8.58 -21.23 -9.84
C ILE A 68 -8.41 -20.34 -11.07
N LEU A 69 -9.44 -19.56 -11.43
CA LEU A 69 -9.39 -18.64 -12.55
C LEU A 69 -8.34 -17.55 -12.33
N ALA A 70 -8.25 -16.97 -11.14
CA ALA A 70 -7.25 -15.97 -10.78
C ALA A 70 -5.81 -16.52 -10.90
N GLU A 71 -5.59 -17.78 -10.54
CA GLU A 71 -4.27 -18.42 -10.64
C GLU A 71 -3.81 -18.64 -12.09
N THR A 72 -4.72 -18.58 -13.06
CA THR A 72 -4.36 -18.72 -14.49
C THR A 72 -3.75 -17.47 -15.09
N VAL A 73 -3.74 -16.32 -14.37
CA VAL A 73 -3.10 -15.11 -14.86
C VAL A 73 -1.59 -15.32 -14.97
N SER A 74 -1.02 -14.89 -16.10
CA SER A 74 0.43 -14.93 -16.32
C SER A 74 1.09 -13.61 -15.97
N ASP A 75 2.38 -13.68 -15.64
CA ASP A 75 3.19 -12.47 -15.40
C ASP A 75 3.20 -11.55 -16.63
N ALA A 76 3.24 -12.13 -17.85
CA ALA A 76 3.18 -11.38 -19.08
C ALA A 76 1.88 -10.56 -19.24
N GLU A 77 0.75 -11.07 -18.76
CA GLU A 77 -0.52 -10.35 -18.77
C GLU A 77 -0.55 -9.23 -17.72
N LEU A 78 -0.04 -9.49 -16.51
CA LEU A 78 0.06 -8.47 -15.46
C LEU A 78 0.99 -7.32 -15.83
N LEU A 79 2.02 -7.60 -16.64
CA LEU A 79 3.01 -6.62 -17.05
C LEU A 79 2.72 -5.97 -18.43
N ASN A 80 1.61 -6.31 -19.06
CA ASN A 80 1.29 -5.83 -20.40
C ASN A 80 0.65 -4.43 -20.38
N ASP A 81 1.36 -3.43 -20.91
CA ASP A 81 0.88 -2.04 -21.04
C ASP A 81 -0.34 -1.88 -21.93
N THR A 82 -0.48 -2.77 -22.90
CA THR A 82 -1.53 -2.68 -23.93
C THR A 82 -2.77 -3.49 -23.59
N LEU A 83 -2.74 -4.26 -22.48
CA LEU A 83 -3.88 -5.01 -22.00
C LEU A 83 -4.62 -4.21 -20.91
N PRO A 84 -5.80 -3.63 -21.23
CA PRO A 84 -6.59 -2.94 -20.23
C PRO A 84 -7.01 -3.88 -19.10
N PRO A 85 -7.03 -3.43 -17.84
CA PRO A 85 -7.42 -4.26 -16.70
C PRO A 85 -8.79 -4.92 -16.84
N GLU A 86 -9.77 -4.21 -17.40
CA GLU A 86 -11.12 -4.73 -17.67
C GLU A 86 -11.12 -5.89 -18.67
N HIS A 87 -10.23 -5.88 -19.66
CA HIS A 87 -10.11 -7.00 -20.59
C HIS A 87 -9.47 -8.21 -19.93
N LEU A 88 -8.51 -8.01 -19.04
CA LEU A 88 -7.92 -9.09 -18.25
C LEU A 88 -8.97 -9.72 -17.31
N LEU A 89 -9.75 -8.89 -16.60
CA LEU A 89 -10.81 -9.36 -15.73
C LEU A 89 -11.90 -10.11 -16.51
N TYR A 90 -12.27 -9.62 -17.68
CA TYR A 90 -13.22 -10.30 -18.56
C TYR A 90 -12.67 -11.66 -19.04
N ARG A 91 -11.39 -11.72 -19.45
CA ARG A 91 -10.77 -13.00 -19.84
C ARG A 91 -10.81 -14.03 -18.72
N LEU A 92 -10.55 -13.59 -17.48
CA LEU A 92 -10.51 -14.49 -16.32
C LEU A 92 -11.90 -14.91 -15.87
N PHE A 93 -12.86 -13.99 -15.82
CA PHE A 93 -14.09 -14.16 -15.04
C PHE A 93 -15.39 -13.98 -15.84
N HIS A 94 -15.35 -13.93 -17.18
CA HIS A 94 -16.55 -13.67 -17.98
C HIS A 94 -17.68 -14.69 -17.76
N SER A 95 -17.35 -15.95 -17.41
CA SER A 95 -18.33 -16.98 -17.10
C SER A 95 -19.02 -16.77 -15.75
N GLU A 96 -18.38 -16.01 -14.85
CA GLU A 96 -18.83 -15.79 -13.48
C GLU A 96 -19.62 -14.45 -13.32
N GLY A 97 -19.83 -13.73 -14.40
CA GLY A 97 -20.60 -12.49 -14.37
C GLY A 97 -19.84 -11.31 -13.79
N VAL A 98 -18.61 -11.06 -14.28
CA VAL A 98 -17.76 -9.97 -13.81
C VAL A 98 -18.36 -8.60 -14.12
N ALA A 99 -18.39 -7.72 -13.15
CA ALA A 99 -18.66 -6.29 -13.30
C ALA A 99 -17.39 -5.48 -13.05
N THR A 100 -17.16 -4.44 -13.84
CA THR A 100 -15.98 -3.57 -13.70
C THR A 100 -16.40 -2.14 -13.41
N ASP A 101 -15.62 -1.48 -12.56
CA ASP A 101 -15.73 -0.05 -12.30
C ASP A 101 -14.70 0.73 -13.14
N LEU A 102 -14.82 2.05 -13.15
CA LEU A 102 -13.86 2.90 -13.88
C LEU A 102 -12.46 2.77 -13.27
N PRO A 103 -11.41 2.64 -14.12
CA PRO A 103 -10.04 2.58 -13.66
C PRO A 103 -9.66 3.83 -12.86
N ARG A 104 -8.95 3.64 -11.74
CA ARG A 104 -8.37 4.74 -10.96
C ARG A 104 -6.94 4.96 -11.39
N VAL A 105 -6.62 6.20 -11.74
CA VAL A 105 -5.25 6.59 -12.05
C VAL A 105 -4.43 6.55 -10.76
N LEU A 106 -3.36 5.78 -10.76
CA LEU A 106 -2.40 5.72 -9.67
C LEU A 106 -1.21 6.63 -9.99
N ALA A 107 -0.72 7.33 -8.99
CA ALA A 107 0.50 8.12 -9.07
C ALA A 107 1.42 7.75 -7.92
N TYR A 108 2.73 7.74 -8.20
CA TYR A 108 3.71 7.62 -7.13
C TYR A 108 3.61 8.85 -6.23
N GLY A 109 3.51 8.63 -4.93
CA GLY A 109 3.47 9.70 -3.97
C GLY A 109 3.53 9.18 -2.54
N CYS A 110 4.15 9.97 -1.68
CA CYS A 110 4.16 9.71 -0.25
C CYS A 110 3.46 10.85 0.49
N ARG A 111 2.83 10.53 1.61
CA ARG A 111 2.20 11.55 2.49
C ARG A 111 3.21 12.28 3.36
N CYS A 112 4.50 11.92 3.28
CA CYS A 112 5.54 12.63 4.00
C CYS A 112 5.74 14.04 3.40
N SER A 113 6.01 15.00 4.27
CA SER A 113 6.38 16.35 3.87
C SER A 113 7.33 16.94 4.90
N ARG A 114 8.21 17.86 4.45
CA ARG A 114 9.11 18.57 5.36
C ARG A 114 8.34 19.27 6.49
N GLN A 115 7.21 19.90 6.18
CA GLN A 115 6.38 20.59 7.15
C GLN A 115 5.85 19.68 8.24
N ARG A 116 5.32 18.50 7.85
CA ARG A 116 4.79 17.50 8.81
C ARG A 116 5.89 16.96 9.72
N LEU A 117 7.08 16.68 9.18
CA LEU A 117 8.22 16.19 9.96
C LEU A 117 8.78 17.27 10.87
N CYS A 118 8.79 18.53 10.43
CA CYS A 118 9.14 19.69 11.27
C CYS A 118 8.22 19.77 12.50
N GLY A 119 6.90 19.66 12.30
CA GLY A 119 5.94 19.65 13.41
C GLY A 119 6.14 18.48 14.40
N ILE A 120 6.60 17.32 13.90
CA ILE A 120 6.98 16.21 14.79
C ILE A 120 8.23 16.58 15.59
N LEU A 121 9.26 17.12 14.96
CA LEU A 121 10.48 17.54 15.65
C LEU A 121 10.22 18.62 16.70
N GLU A 122 9.29 19.53 16.44
CA GLU A 122 8.89 20.59 17.37
C GLU A 122 8.26 20.05 18.66
N SER A 123 7.77 18.82 18.66
CA SER A 123 7.22 18.17 19.86
C SER A 123 8.28 17.61 20.81
N PHE A 124 9.55 17.55 20.39
CA PHE A 124 10.65 17.05 21.21
C PHE A 124 11.34 18.17 21.99
N PRO A 125 11.83 17.92 23.21
CA PRO A 125 12.66 18.86 23.93
C PRO A 125 13.91 19.27 23.14
N ALA A 126 14.34 20.51 23.29
CA ALA A 126 15.51 21.04 22.57
C ALA A 126 16.78 20.22 22.84
N GLU A 127 16.94 19.73 24.08
CA GLU A 127 18.07 18.93 24.51
C GLU A 127 18.14 17.58 23.77
N ASP A 128 17.00 16.92 23.56
CA ASP A 128 16.91 15.67 22.82
C ASP A 128 17.28 15.86 21.35
N LEU A 129 16.88 16.99 20.77
CA LEU A 129 17.23 17.34 19.40
C LEU A 129 18.72 17.67 19.26
N ASP A 130 19.33 18.31 20.25
CA ASP A 130 20.77 18.58 20.26
C ASP A 130 21.60 17.30 20.34
N GLN A 131 21.12 16.28 21.08
CA GLN A 131 21.78 14.98 21.16
C GLN A 131 21.68 14.16 19.88
N ARG A 132 20.60 14.35 19.11
CA ARG A 132 20.34 13.63 17.85
C ARG A 132 20.93 14.32 16.63
N ALA A 133 21.35 15.57 16.76
CA ALA A 133 21.96 16.30 15.66
C ALA A 133 23.38 15.80 15.39
N LEU A 134 23.64 15.35 14.16
CA LEU A 134 24.95 15.01 13.66
C LEU A 134 25.42 16.15 12.76
N ASP A 135 26.61 16.67 13.01
CA ASP A 135 27.17 17.82 12.25
C ASP A 135 26.23 19.03 12.14
N GLY A 136 25.41 19.26 13.18
CA GLY A 136 24.47 20.36 13.24
C GLY A 136 23.16 20.16 12.45
N GLU A 137 22.91 18.98 11.94
CA GLU A 137 21.69 18.60 11.22
C GLU A 137 20.99 17.38 11.86
N ILE A 138 19.67 17.38 11.80
CA ILE A 138 18.86 16.21 12.10
C ILE A 138 18.38 15.63 10.78
N VAL A 139 18.66 14.35 10.53
CA VAL A 139 18.18 13.64 9.35
C VAL A 139 17.03 12.73 9.75
N MET A 140 15.91 12.86 9.05
CA MET A 140 14.75 11.98 9.18
C MET A 140 14.48 11.28 7.85
N THR A 141 14.60 9.97 7.83
CA THR A 141 14.27 9.15 6.67
C THR A 141 12.83 8.71 6.75
N CYS A 142 12.06 8.89 5.69
CA CYS A 142 10.70 8.38 5.63
C CYS A 142 10.71 6.87 5.42
N GLU A 143 10.11 6.11 6.31
CA GLU A 143 10.05 4.65 6.23
C GLU A 143 9.25 4.12 5.03
N PHE A 144 8.36 4.94 4.46
CA PHE A 144 7.52 4.54 3.32
C PHE A 144 8.19 4.75 1.95
N CYS A 145 8.87 5.89 1.76
CA CYS A 145 9.46 6.24 0.47
C CYS A 145 10.98 6.37 0.49
N ASN A 146 11.59 6.13 1.64
CA ASN A 146 13.04 6.20 1.88
C ASN A 146 13.67 7.56 1.49
N CYS A 147 12.87 8.62 1.53
CA CYS A 147 13.35 9.98 1.27
C CYS A 147 13.90 10.60 2.55
N ASP A 148 15.09 11.15 2.47
CA ASP A 148 15.74 11.87 3.57
C ASP A 148 15.31 13.33 3.62
N PHE A 149 14.94 13.77 4.79
CA PHE A 149 14.68 15.17 5.12
C PHE A 149 15.74 15.66 6.11
N ARG A 150 16.46 16.71 5.74
CA ARG A 150 17.52 17.30 6.56
C ARG A 150 17.03 18.59 7.19
N PHE A 151 17.17 18.69 8.50
CA PHE A 151 16.74 19.85 9.29
C PHE A 151 17.95 20.44 9.98
N PRO A 152 18.48 21.59 9.50
CA PRO A 152 19.53 22.33 10.19
C PRO A 152 19.06 22.72 11.60
N ARG A 153 19.85 22.40 12.61
CA ARG A 153 19.48 22.65 14.01
C ARG A 153 19.24 24.13 14.32
N ALA A 154 19.93 25.00 13.59
CA ALA A 154 19.75 26.44 13.70
C ALA A 154 18.35 26.93 13.27
N GLU A 155 17.77 26.29 12.22
CA GLU A 155 16.41 26.63 11.76
C GLU A 155 15.37 26.20 12.79
N MET A 156 15.55 25.03 13.41
CA MET A 156 14.64 24.49 14.42
C MET A 156 14.56 25.38 15.66
N ARG A 157 15.68 26.01 16.07
CA ARG A 157 15.68 26.94 17.22
C ARG A 157 14.81 28.18 16.98
N GLY A 158 14.69 28.62 15.74
CA GLY A 158 13.85 29.78 15.38
C GLY A 158 12.35 29.46 15.44
N HIS A 159 11.95 28.22 15.20
CA HIS A 159 10.57 27.80 15.32
C HIS A 159 10.10 27.67 16.78
N PHE A 160 10.95 27.19 17.68
CA PHE A 160 10.63 27.10 19.11
C PHE A 160 10.45 28.48 19.77
N ALA A 161 11.22 29.47 19.36
CA ALA A 161 11.09 30.84 19.89
C ALA A 161 9.72 31.44 19.52
N ARG A 162 9.22 31.19 18.31
CA ARG A 162 7.90 31.69 17.86
C ARG A 162 6.73 30.98 18.53
N ALA A 163 6.86 29.66 18.80
CA ALA A 163 5.82 28.91 19.50
C ALA A 163 5.68 29.37 20.98
N ALA A 164 6.77 29.70 21.65
CA ALA A 164 6.76 30.21 23.02
C ALA A 164 6.09 31.57 23.11
N ASP A 165 6.31 32.44 22.14
CA ASP A 165 5.69 33.80 22.11
C ASP A 165 4.17 33.76 21.84
N MET A 166 3.68 32.72 21.12
CA MET A 166 2.23 32.52 20.87
C MET A 166 1.48 31.88 22.05
N ALA A 167 2.18 31.23 22.95
CA ALA A 167 1.57 30.59 24.13
C ALA A 167 1.38 31.52 25.33
N VAL A 168 1.88 32.77 25.25
CA VAL A 168 1.84 33.78 26.32
C VAL A 168 0.87 34.93 25.97
N ALA A 169 0.21 34.88 24.82
CA ALA A 169 -0.81 35.83 24.38
C ALA A 169 -2.21 35.19 24.42
#